data_118c7bc68a33fd432189ad3d7441886a
#
_entry.id   118c7bc68a33fd432189ad3d7441886a
#
_cell.length_a   1.000
_cell.length_b   1.000
_cell.length_c   1.000
_cell.angle_alpha   90.00
_cell.angle_beta   90.00
_cell.angle_gamma   90.00
#
_symmetry.space_group_name_H-M   'P 1'
#
loop_
_entity.id
_entity.type
_entity.pdbx_description
1 polymer ?
#
loop_
_entity_poly.entity_id
_entity_poly.type
_entity_poly.pdbx_seq_one_letter_code
_entity_poly.pdbx_strand_id
1 'polypeptide(L)'
;MQDKPVLYSMPISHWCVSADRMLAFKGVEFDTKYVPYHDKRELIAATGQDYVPTLVWDGKPVMWYDIPDFLDRTVPEPTLYPYGNRGLAAVIEQWAHAQLEEKVWRYVVTRVPPVLRDDQERWVFEEMQTRARGPWHVLEMRREEFRHDMMKELGRIEDMLEGREWVLGKPSLADFGVYGSVSPLFTVGEAIPREFSHLAGWAKRIQAMG
;
A
#
# COMPACT_ATOMS: atom_id res chain seq x y z
N MET A 1 25.06 18.31 -6.30
CA MET A 1 24.10 17.79 -5.29
C MET A 1 23.22 16.80 -6.03
N GLN A 2 23.04 15.62 -5.52
CA GLN A 2 22.12 14.64 -6.08
C GLN A 2 20.69 15.17 -5.83
N ASP A 3 19.86 15.18 -6.85
CA ASP A 3 18.48 15.67 -6.69
C ASP A 3 17.72 14.73 -5.76
N LYS A 4 16.93 15.29 -4.85
CA LYS A 4 16.11 14.51 -3.91
C LYS A 4 15.10 13.68 -4.71
N PRO A 5 14.98 12.36 -4.46
CA PRO A 5 14.01 11.53 -5.14
C PRO A 5 12.58 12.04 -4.97
N VAL A 6 11.73 11.81 -5.96
CA VAL A 6 10.32 12.23 -5.95
C VAL A 6 9.41 11.01 -6.14
N LEU A 7 8.54 10.76 -5.18
CA LEU A 7 7.51 9.73 -5.27
C LEU A 7 6.18 10.34 -5.76
N TYR A 8 5.77 10.02 -6.98
CA TYR A 8 4.42 10.32 -7.46
C TYR A 8 3.44 9.32 -6.86
N SER A 9 2.45 9.80 -6.11
CA SER A 9 1.68 8.98 -5.17
C SER A 9 0.23 9.42 -5.05
N MET A 10 -0.64 8.44 -4.74
CA MET A 10 -2.00 8.64 -4.20
C MET A 10 -2.04 8.03 -2.81
N PRO A 11 -2.35 8.78 -1.74
CA PRO A 11 -2.29 8.27 -0.35
C PRO A 11 -3.23 7.09 -0.06
N ILE A 12 -4.29 6.92 -0.84
CA ILE A 12 -5.23 5.80 -0.68
C ILE A 12 -4.81 4.55 -1.47
N SER A 13 -3.78 4.65 -2.31
CA SER A 13 -3.26 3.50 -3.06
C SER A 13 -2.36 2.64 -2.18
N HIS A 14 -2.73 1.38 -1.99
CA HIS A 14 -1.95 0.42 -1.22
C HIS A 14 -0.51 0.25 -1.76
N TRP A 15 -0.31 0.30 -3.09
CA TRP A 15 1.01 0.29 -3.71
C TRP A 15 1.85 1.51 -3.35
N CYS A 16 1.20 2.70 -3.30
CA CYS A 16 1.88 3.93 -2.92
C CYS A 16 2.30 3.92 -1.46
N VAL A 17 1.42 3.42 -0.58
CA VAL A 17 1.73 3.25 0.84
C VAL A 17 2.88 2.25 1.04
N SER A 18 2.89 1.13 0.29
CA SER A 18 4.01 0.19 0.32
C SER A 18 5.33 0.84 -0.09
N ALA A 19 5.35 1.60 -1.18
CA ALA A 19 6.54 2.29 -1.67
C ALA A 19 7.05 3.35 -0.69
N ASP A 20 6.14 4.14 -0.12
CA ASP A 20 6.44 5.15 0.91
C ASP A 20 7.13 4.51 2.14
N ARG A 21 6.57 3.40 2.65
CA ARG A 21 7.16 2.70 3.80
C ARG A 21 8.50 2.04 3.47
N MET A 22 8.70 1.54 2.26
CA MET A 22 10.00 1.02 1.82
C MET A 22 11.07 2.12 1.76
N LEU A 23 10.74 3.30 1.23
CA LEU A 23 11.64 4.46 1.22
C LEU A 23 12.01 4.90 2.64
N ALA A 24 11.02 5.01 3.53
CA ALA A 24 11.24 5.34 4.94
C ALA A 24 12.15 4.30 5.63
N PHE A 25 11.89 3.01 5.44
CA PHE A 25 12.73 1.93 6.00
C PHE A 25 14.18 1.99 5.50
N LYS A 26 14.40 2.36 4.24
CA LYS A 26 15.72 2.55 3.65
C LYS A 26 16.41 3.83 4.14
N GLY A 27 15.74 4.68 4.91
CA GLY A 27 16.27 5.96 5.36
C GLY A 27 16.47 6.96 4.20
N VAL A 28 15.73 6.79 3.10
CA VAL A 28 15.81 7.68 1.95
C VAL A 28 14.94 8.90 2.21
N GLU A 29 15.53 10.08 2.17
CA GLU A 29 14.78 11.34 2.12
C GLU A 29 14.21 11.54 0.71
N PHE A 30 12.91 11.74 0.57
CA PHE A 30 12.22 11.94 -0.70
C PHE A 30 11.11 12.97 -0.59
N ASP A 31 10.71 13.54 -1.72
CA ASP A 31 9.53 14.38 -1.81
C ASP A 31 8.36 13.58 -2.38
N THR A 32 7.13 13.88 -1.93
CA THR A 32 5.93 13.25 -2.45
C THR A 32 5.15 14.22 -3.30
N LYS A 33 4.82 13.81 -4.52
CA LYS A 33 3.89 14.53 -5.40
C LYS A 33 2.57 13.76 -5.50
N TYR A 34 1.51 14.43 -5.08
CA TYR A 34 0.17 13.90 -5.18
C TYR A 34 -0.31 13.86 -6.65
N VAL A 35 -0.87 12.71 -7.05
CA VAL A 35 -1.46 12.50 -8.38
C VAL A 35 -2.97 12.29 -8.20
N PRO A 36 -3.84 13.24 -8.64
CA PRO A 36 -5.28 13.07 -8.53
C PRO A 36 -5.80 12.03 -9.55
N TYR A 37 -6.91 11.38 -9.23
CA TYR A 37 -7.53 10.37 -10.12
C TYR A 37 -7.89 10.92 -11.51
N HIS A 38 -8.30 12.18 -11.56
CA HIS A 38 -8.80 12.82 -12.79
C HIS A 38 -7.73 13.55 -13.59
N ASP A 39 -6.53 13.79 -13.04
CA ASP A 39 -5.47 14.54 -13.72
C ASP A 39 -4.10 13.92 -13.50
N LYS A 40 -3.59 13.28 -14.54
CA LYS A 40 -2.27 12.64 -14.55
C LYS A 40 -1.26 13.36 -15.45
N ARG A 41 -1.57 14.57 -15.92
CA ARG A 41 -0.73 15.28 -16.91
C ARG A 41 0.67 15.57 -16.38
N GLU A 42 0.80 15.98 -15.12
CA GLU A 42 2.11 16.22 -14.51
C GLU A 42 2.93 14.92 -14.41
N LEU A 43 2.31 13.83 -13.95
CA LEU A 43 2.95 12.52 -13.89
C LEU A 43 3.44 12.07 -15.27
N ILE A 44 2.57 12.13 -16.28
CA ILE A 44 2.90 11.71 -17.66
C ILE A 44 4.02 12.57 -18.23
N ALA A 45 3.97 13.88 -18.04
CA ALA A 45 5.01 14.80 -18.54
C ALA A 45 6.38 14.54 -17.89
N ALA A 46 6.39 14.19 -16.60
CA ALA A 46 7.63 13.95 -15.87
C ALA A 46 8.21 12.53 -16.06
N THR A 47 7.37 11.54 -16.33
CA THR A 47 7.76 10.14 -16.24
C THR A 47 7.44 9.29 -17.47
N GLY A 48 6.57 9.78 -18.37
CA GLY A 48 6.02 8.99 -19.46
C GLY A 48 5.02 7.91 -19.02
N GLN A 49 4.62 7.91 -17.73
CA GLN A 49 3.76 6.91 -17.09
C GLN A 49 2.42 7.51 -16.71
N ASP A 50 1.37 6.69 -16.62
CA ASP A 50 0.03 7.12 -16.19
C ASP A 50 -0.45 6.42 -14.91
N TYR A 51 0.43 5.74 -14.18
CA TYR A 51 0.11 5.01 -12.96
C TYR A 51 1.08 5.33 -11.81
N VAL A 52 0.59 5.13 -10.60
CA VAL A 52 1.30 5.34 -9.35
C VAL A 52 1.39 4.02 -8.55
N PRO A 53 2.41 3.87 -7.71
CA PRO A 53 3.52 4.78 -7.49
C PRO A 53 4.50 4.79 -8.67
N THR A 54 5.09 5.94 -8.97
CA THR A 54 6.27 6.06 -9.80
C THR A 54 7.31 6.86 -9.03
N LEU A 55 8.48 6.28 -8.82
CA LEU A 55 9.61 6.95 -8.16
C LEU A 55 10.51 7.57 -9.23
N VAL A 56 10.78 8.87 -9.12
CA VAL A 56 11.80 9.52 -9.95
C VAL A 56 13.08 9.62 -9.13
N TRP A 57 14.16 9.02 -9.62
CA TRP A 57 15.47 9.00 -8.98
C TRP A 57 16.54 9.46 -9.99
N ASP A 58 17.28 10.51 -9.67
CA ASP A 58 18.23 11.16 -10.58
C ASP A 58 17.62 11.45 -11.97
N GLY A 59 16.39 11.98 -11.98
CA GLY A 59 15.65 12.32 -13.20
C GLY A 59 15.12 11.13 -14.00
N LYS A 60 15.26 9.89 -13.51
CA LYS A 60 14.79 8.67 -14.19
C LYS A 60 13.60 8.04 -13.46
N PRO A 61 12.53 7.69 -14.19
CA PRO A 61 11.40 7.00 -13.58
C PRO A 61 11.73 5.53 -13.26
N VAL A 62 11.35 5.10 -12.08
CA VAL A 62 11.37 3.70 -11.61
C VAL A 62 9.92 3.26 -11.44
N MET A 63 9.58 2.16 -12.11
CA MET A 63 8.23 1.61 -12.14
C MET A 63 7.85 0.99 -10.79
N TRP A 64 6.56 1.02 -10.46
CA TRP A 64 6.06 0.51 -9.19
C TRP A 64 6.58 -0.91 -8.83
N TYR A 65 6.62 -1.83 -9.80
CA TYR A 65 7.08 -3.21 -9.61
C TYR A 65 8.62 -3.34 -9.51
N ASP A 66 9.37 -2.33 -9.99
CA ASP A 66 10.82 -2.30 -9.90
C ASP A 66 11.33 -1.58 -8.65
N ILE A 67 10.47 -0.81 -7.96
CA ILE A 67 10.88 0.00 -6.80
C ILE A 67 11.60 -0.83 -5.73
N PRO A 68 11.09 -2.00 -5.30
CA PRO A 68 11.76 -2.78 -4.25
C PRO A 68 13.18 -3.19 -4.63
N ASP A 69 13.37 -3.75 -5.80
CA ASP A 69 14.66 -4.20 -6.28
C ASP A 69 15.61 -3.04 -6.59
N PHE A 70 15.07 -1.93 -7.10
CA PHE A 70 15.84 -0.72 -7.32
C PHE A 70 16.37 -0.18 -5.99
N LEU A 71 15.52 -0.06 -4.98
CA LEU A 71 15.92 0.42 -3.66
C LEU A 71 16.95 -0.50 -3.01
N ASP A 72 16.78 -1.82 -3.11
CA ASP A 72 17.71 -2.77 -2.49
C ASP A 72 19.10 -2.77 -3.18
N ARG A 73 19.17 -2.47 -4.48
CA ARG A 73 20.44 -2.29 -5.19
C ARG A 73 21.09 -0.94 -4.92
N THR A 74 20.28 0.14 -4.82
CA THR A 74 20.81 1.52 -4.72
C THR A 74 21.18 1.88 -3.28
N VAL A 75 20.41 1.37 -2.32
CA VAL A 75 20.61 1.51 -0.87
C VAL A 75 20.57 0.10 -0.28
N PRO A 76 21.69 -0.67 -0.31
CA PRO A 76 21.67 -2.09 0.05
C PRO A 76 21.24 -2.37 1.50
N GLU A 77 21.59 -1.48 2.43
CA GLU A 77 21.25 -1.66 3.84
C GLU A 77 20.32 -0.54 4.35
N PRO A 78 19.31 -0.91 5.16
CA PRO A 78 18.88 -2.29 5.49
C PRO A 78 18.22 -2.98 4.29
N THR A 79 18.47 -4.28 4.08
CA THR A 79 17.91 -5.02 2.94
C THR A 79 16.40 -5.28 3.08
N LEU A 80 15.67 -5.24 1.95
CA LEU A 80 14.26 -5.65 1.84
C LEU A 80 14.09 -7.18 1.81
N TYR A 81 15.19 -7.92 1.69
CA TYR A 81 15.22 -9.38 1.53
C TYR A 81 16.09 -10.07 2.58
N PRO A 82 15.74 -9.96 3.89
CA PRO A 82 16.55 -10.55 4.96
C PRO A 82 16.69 -12.06 4.74
N TYR A 83 17.83 -12.61 5.16
CA TYR A 83 18.15 -14.03 5.03
C TYR A 83 18.22 -14.55 3.57
N GLY A 84 18.32 -13.68 2.56
CA GLY A 84 18.26 -14.07 1.17
C GLY A 84 16.90 -14.58 0.68
N ASN A 85 15.83 -14.37 1.45
CA ASN A 85 14.48 -14.89 1.19
C ASN A 85 13.66 -14.05 0.19
N ARG A 86 14.29 -13.56 -0.90
CA ARG A 86 13.63 -12.75 -1.91
C ARG A 86 12.37 -13.42 -2.48
N GLY A 87 12.45 -14.71 -2.82
CA GLY A 87 11.32 -15.43 -3.40
C GLY A 87 10.13 -15.52 -2.47
N LEU A 88 10.34 -15.80 -1.18
CA LEU A 88 9.27 -15.87 -0.19
C LEU A 88 8.67 -14.48 0.08
N ALA A 89 9.51 -13.45 0.21
CA ALA A 89 9.04 -12.08 0.39
C ALA A 89 8.16 -11.62 -0.78
N ALA A 90 8.56 -11.92 -2.03
CA ALA A 90 7.80 -11.60 -3.22
C ALA A 90 6.47 -12.37 -3.32
N VAL A 91 6.43 -13.64 -2.91
CA VAL A 91 5.18 -14.43 -2.88
C VAL A 91 4.19 -13.86 -1.87
N ILE A 92 4.64 -13.47 -0.67
CA ILE A 92 3.78 -12.88 0.36
C ILE A 92 3.28 -11.51 -0.09
N GLU A 93 4.15 -10.68 -0.64
CA GLU A 93 3.78 -9.38 -1.21
C GLU A 93 2.73 -9.54 -2.33
N GLN A 94 2.96 -10.46 -3.28
CA GLN A 94 2.02 -10.74 -4.36
C GLN A 94 0.66 -11.24 -3.83
N TRP A 95 0.65 -12.12 -2.83
CA TRP A 95 -0.59 -12.54 -2.16
C TRP A 95 -1.30 -11.35 -1.51
N ALA A 96 -0.56 -10.49 -0.83
CA ALA A 96 -1.15 -9.33 -0.17
C ALA A 96 -1.83 -8.39 -1.17
N HIS A 97 -1.17 -8.09 -2.29
CA HIS A 97 -1.73 -7.24 -3.33
C HIS A 97 -2.84 -7.88 -4.15
N ALA A 98 -2.80 -9.20 -4.37
CA ALA A 98 -3.79 -9.89 -5.20
C ALA A 98 -5.04 -10.34 -4.44
N GLN A 99 -4.91 -10.68 -3.15
CA GLN A 99 -6.00 -11.29 -2.38
C GLN A 99 -6.40 -10.48 -1.14
N LEU A 100 -5.44 -10.14 -0.27
CA LEU A 100 -5.73 -9.39 0.95
C LEU A 100 -6.31 -8.00 0.63
N GLU A 101 -5.68 -7.27 -0.29
CA GLU A 101 -6.12 -5.95 -0.72
C GLU A 101 -7.57 -5.96 -1.19
N GLU A 102 -7.94 -6.88 -2.07
CA GLU A 102 -9.32 -6.94 -2.59
C GLU A 102 -10.36 -7.19 -1.48
N LYS A 103 -10.02 -7.99 -0.46
CA LYS A 103 -10.91 -8.20 0.70
C LYS A 103 -11.06 -6.95 1.56
N VAL A 104 -9.96 -6.24 1.79
CA VAL A 104 -9.98 -4.96 2.51
C VAL A 104 -10.76 -3.91 1.70
N TRP A 105 -10.47 -3.77 0.40
CA TRP A 105 -11.14 -2.79 -0.45
C TRP A 105 -12.64 -2.99 -0.53
N ARG A 106 -13.14 -4.21 -0.72
CA ARG A 106 -14.59 -4.47 -0.74
C ARG A 106 -15.28 -4.01 0.53
N TYR A 107 -14.61 -4.12 1.66
CA TYR A 107 -15.15 -3.67 2.94
C TYR A 107 -15.14 -2.16 3.11
N VAL A 108 -14.13 -1.45 2.59
CA VAL A 108 -13.93 -0.02 2.86
C VAL A 108 -14.33 0.92 1.73
N VAL A 109 -14.43 0.44 0.49
CA VAL A 109 -14.46 1.28 -0.72
C VAL A 109 -15.54 2.35 -0.71
N THR A 110 -16.73 2.05 -0.18
CA THR A 110 -17.83 3.00 -0.10
C THR A 110 -17.61 4.14 0.92
N ARG A 111 -16.60 4.02 1.77
CA ARG A 111 -16.22 5.02 2.78
C ARG A 111 -15.00 5.86 2.39
N VAL A 112 -14.41 5.58 1.21
CA VAL A 112 -13.24 6.32 0.73
C VAL A 112 -13.58 7.73 0.21
N PRO A 113 -14.72 8.00 -0.49
CA PRO A 113 -14.97 9.30 -1.08
C PRO A 113 -14.78 10.51 -0.16
N PRO A 114 -15.19 10.48 1.13
CA PRO A 114 -15.01 11.63 2.04
C PRO A 114 -13.54 12.02 2.28
N VAL A 115 -12.56 11.12 2.05
CA VAL A 115 -11.14 11.42 2.25
C VAL A 115 -10.43 11.90 0.98
N LEU A 116 -11.13 11.93 -0.15
CA LEU A 116 -10.63 12.47 -1.41
C LEU A 116 -10.72 14.00 -1.42
N ARG A 117 -9.85 14.65 -2.18
CA ARG A 117 -9.61 16.09 -2.11
C ARG A 117 -10.77 16.94 -2.59
N ASP A 118 -11.42 16.54 -3.68
CA ASP A 118 -12.46 17.32 -4.34
C ASP A 118 -13.56 16.45 -4.95
N ASP A 119 -14.64 17.10 -5.41
CA ASP A 119 -15.82 16.41 -5.95
C ASP A 119 -15.53 15.71 -7.29
N GLN A 120 -14.62 16.25 -8.10
CA GLN A 120 -14.24 15.63 -9.37
C GLN A 120 -13.49 14.33 -9.13
N GLU A 121 -12.58 14.33 -8.15
CA GLU A 121 -11.84 13.14 -7.76
C GLU A 121 -12.79 12.08 -7.18
N ARG A 122 -13.74 12.47 -6.32
CA ARG A 122 -14.78 11.59 -5.79
C ARG A 122 -15.58 10.94 -6.91
N TRP A 123 -16.07 11.74 -7.84
CA TRP A 123 -16.85 11.24 -8.97
C TRP A 123 -16.06 10.24 -9.82
N VAL A 124 -14.81 10.54 -10.19
CA VAL A 124 -13.96 9.62 -10.97
C VAL A 124 -13.70 8.34 -10.19
N PHE A 125 -13.42 8.44 -8.89
CA PHE A 125 -13.22 7.28 -8.04
C PHE A 125 -14.47 6.39 -7.98
N GLU A 126 -15.64 6.98 -7.73
CA GLU A 126 -16.90 6.25 -7.66
C GLU A 126 -17.22 5.53 -8.98
N GLU A 127 -17.05 6.19 -10.12
CA GLU A 127 -17.22 5.58 -11.44
C GLU A 127 -16.28 4.39 -11.66
N MET A 128 -14.98 4.55 -11.34
CA MET A 128 -14.00 3.49 -11.48
C MET A 128 -14.34 2.29 -10.58
N GLN A 129 -14.69 2.53 -9.33
CA GLN A 129 -15.00 1.47 -8.38
C GLN A 129 -16.32 0.77 -8.72
N THR A 130 -17.32 1.52 -9.17
CA THR A 130 -18.59 0.93 -9.65
C THR A 130 -18.37 -0.02 -10.82
N ARG A 131 -17.50 0.36 -11.78
CA ARG A 131 -17.14 -0.53 -12.90
C ARG A 131 -16.38 -1.77 -12.46
N ALA A 132 -15.48 -1.62 -11.48
CA ALA A 132 -14.63 -2.71 -11.01
C ALA A 132 -15.34 -3.67 -10.05
N ARG A 133 -16.21 -3.16 -9.17
CA ARG A 133 -16.75 -3.91 -8.02
C ARG A 133 -18.27 -3.96 -7.96
N GLY A 134 -18.96 -3.20 -8.82
CA GLY A 134 -20.42 -3.15 -8.88
C GLY A 134 -21.05 -1.95 -8.16
N PRO A 135 -22.39 -1.85 -8.18
CA PRO A 135 -23.10 -0.71 -7.63
C PRO A 135 -22.93 -0.56 -6.12
N TRP A 136 -22.79 0.69 -5.66
CA TRP A 136 -22.53 1.04 -4.25
C TRP A 136 -23.54 0.47 -3.28
N HIS A 137 -24.84 0.53 -3.61
CA HIS A 137 -25.90 -0.02 -2.77
C HIS A 137 -25.77 -1.54 -2.57
N VAL A 138 -25.23 -2.28 -3.57
CA VAL A 138 -24.95 -3.72 -3.46
C VAL A 138 -23.75 -3.96 -2.55
N LEU A 139 -22.71 -3.13 -2.68
CA LEU A 139 -21.54 -3.22 -1.80
C LEU A 139 -21.92 -2.96 -0.34
N GLU A 140 -22.75 -1.95 -0.07
CA GLU A 140 -23.23 -1.66 1.27
C GLU A 140 -24.11 -2.79 1.85
N MET A 141 -25.04 -3.35 1.05
CA MET A 141 -25.84 -4.49 1.51
C MET A 141 -25.02 -5.71 1.89
N ARG A 142 -23.88 -5.93 1.22
CA ARG A 142 -22.98 -7.07 1.45
C ARG A 142 -21.82 -6.75 2.39
N ARG A 143 -21.81 -5.61 3.04
CA ARG A 143 -20.68 -5.13 3.84
C ARG A 143 -20.26 -6.11 4.95
N GLU A 144 -21.23 -6.71 5.65
CA GLU A 144 -20.92 -7.68 6.72
C GLU A 144 -20.29 -8.99 6.15
N GLU A 145 -20.70 -9.42 4.97
CA GLU A 145 -20.06 -10.53 4.25
C GLU A 145 -18.60 -10.18 3.92
N PHE A 146 -18.34 -8.99 3.39
CA PHE A 146 -16.99 -8.52 3.07
C PHE A 146 -16.14 -8.34 4.34
N ARG A 147 -16.75 -7.86 5.43
CA ARG A 147 -16.10 -7.80 6.73
C ARG A 147 -15.64 -9.19 7.18
N HIS A 148 -16.52 -10.20 7.09
CA HIS A 148 -16.19 -11.57 7.46
C HIS A 148 -15.03 -12.13 6.63
N ASP A 149 -15.03 -11.90 5.32
CA ASP A 149 -13.94 -12.33 4.45
C ASP A 149 -12.62 -11.62 4.76
N MET A 150 -12.66 -10.31 4.98
CA MET A 150 -11.50 -9.54 5.41
C MET A 150 -10.94 -10.07 6.75
N MET A 151 -11.80 -10.34 7.74
CA MET A 151 -11.36 -10.85 9.04
C MET A 151 -10.60 -12.17 8.94
N LYS A 152 -10.95 -13.05 7.98
CA LYS A 152 -10.19 -14.29 7.72
C LYS A 152 -8.76 -13.99 7.25
N GLU A 153 -8.61 -13.02 6.36
CA GLU A 153 -7.27 -12.63 5.87
C GLU A 153 -6.45 -11.93 6.96
N LEU A 154 -7.07 -11.08 7.78
CA LEU A 154 -6.39 -10.48 8.94
C LEU A 154 -5.95 -11.54 9.96
N GLY A 155 -6.75 -12.59 10.17
CA GLY A 155 -6.37 -13.73 11.02
C GLY A 155 -5.11 -14.45 10.51
N ARG A 156 -4.96 -14.62 9.19
CA ARG A 156 -3.72 -15.19 8.62
C ARG A 156 -2.49 -14.35 8.91
N ILE A 157 -2.64 -13.02 8.89
CA ILE A 157 -1.51 -12.13 9.24
C ILE A 157 -1.21 -12.22 10.74
N GLU A 158 -2.25 -12.28 11.58
CA GLU A 158 -2.07 -12.49 13.03
C GLU A 158 -1.27 -13.77 13.30
N ASP A 159 -1.61 -14.89 12.63
CA ASP A 159 -0.89 -16.16 12.73
C ASP A 159 0.57 -16.05 12.23
N MET A 160 0.81 -15.32 11.13
CA MET A 160 2.17 -15.06 10.64
C MET A 160 3.02 -14.29 11.64
N LEU A 161 2.41 -13.47 12.49
CA LEU A 161 3.07 -12.62 13.47
C LEU A 161 3.15 -13.25 14.85
N GLU A 162 2.58 -14.44 15.06
CA GLU A 162 2.65 -15.13 16.35
C GLU A 162 4.11 -15.39 16.75
N GLY A 163 4.52 -14.84 17.90
CA GLY A 163 5.90 -14.93 18.40
C GLY A 163 6.95 -14.17 17.58
N ARG A 164 6.53 -13.25 16.69
CA ARG A 164 7.43 -12.48 15.81
C ARG A 164 7.03 -11.01 15.78
N GLU A 165 8.02 -10.17 15.55
CA GLU A 165 7.79 -8.72 15.32
C GLU A 165 7.49 -8.39 13.87
N TRP A 166 7.94 -9.23 12.91
CA TRP A 166 7.89 -9.04 11.46
C TRP A 166 7.50 -10.33 10.76
N VAL A 167 6.83 -10.22 9.62
CA VAL A 167 6.28 -11.37 8.86
C VAL A 167 7.35 -12.45 8.58
N LEU A 168 8.57 -12.04 8.25
CA LEU A 168 9.72 -12.95 8.02
C LEU A 168 10.78 -12.86 9.13
N GLY A 169 10.43 -12.38 10.33
CA GLY A 169 11.32 -12.26 11.48
C GLY A 169 12.20 -11.00 11.49
N LYS A 170 12.36 -10.33 10.37
CA LYS A 170 12.95 -8.99 10.20
C LYS A 170 12.12 -8.18 9.21
N PRO A 171 12.17 -6.82 9.26
CA PRO A 171 11.49 -5.99 8.26
C PRO A 171 11.87 -6.39 6.85
N SER A 172 10.88 -6.49 5.96
CA SER A 172 11.07 -7.03 4.62
C SER A 172 10.03 -6.49 3.64
N LEU A 173 10.23 -6.73 2.34
CA LEU A 173 9.23 -6.46 1.31
C LEU A 173 7.84 -7.04 1.67
N ALA A 174 7.80 -8.23 2.28
CA ALA A 174 6.55 -8.87 2.73
C ALA A 174 5.77 -7.97 3.71
N ASP A 175 6.46 -7.34 4.67
CA ASP A 175 5.83 -6.46 5.64
C ASP A 175 5.23 -5.24 4.98
N PHE A 176 5.93 -4.60 4.05
CA PHE A 176 5.46 -3.39 3.38
C PHE A 176 4.31 -3.67 2.41
N GLY A 177 4.33 -4.80 1.69
CA GLY A 177 3.23 -5.24 0.84
C GLY A 177 1.95 -5.55 1.64
N VAL A 178 2.08 -6.29 2.73
CA VAL A 178 0.96 -6.57 3.66
C VAL A 178 0.44 -5.28 4.29
N TYR A 179 1.33 -4.39 4.77
CA TYR A 179 0.93 -3.12 5.36
C TYR A 179 0.18 -2.23 4.36
N GLY A 180 0.71 -2.08 3.14
CA GLY A 180 0.02 -1.35 2.09
C GLY A 180 -1.38 -1.88 1.85
N SER A 181 -1.55 -3.21 1.80
CA SER A 181 -2.83 -3.87 1.54
C SER A 181 -3.85 -3.71 2.68
N VAL A 182 -3.41 -3.55 3.94
CA VAL A 182 -4.32 -3.23 5.07
C VAL A 182 -4.52 -1.73 5.28
N SER A 183 -3.69 -0.87 4.71
CA SER A 183 -3.70 0.58 4.91
C SER A 183 -5.03 1.27 4.57
N PRO A 184 -5.86 0.78 3.61
CA PRO A 184 -7.17 1.37 3.35
C PRO A 184 -8.10 1.38 4.58
N LEU A 185 -7.93 0.46 5.54
CA LEU A 185 -8.64 0.50 6.83
C LEU A 185 -8.34 1.79 7.58
N PHE A 186 -7.05 2.13 7.71
CA PHE A 186 -6.61 3.34 8.43
C PHE A 186 -7.06 4.61 7.71
N THR A 187 -7.06 4.59 6.38
CA THR A 187 -7.51 5.71 5.54
C THR A 187 -8.97 6.09 5.82
N VAL A 188 -9.85 5.11 6.08
CA VAL A 188 -11.27 5.36 6.42
C VAL A 188 -11.52 5.42 7.93
N GLY A 189 -10.48 5.47 8.75
CA GLY A 189 -10.58 5.58 10.21
C GLY A 189 -10.95 4.29 10.94
N GLU A 190 -10.82 3.12 10.27
CA GLU A 190 -11.03 1.83 10.93
C GLU A 190 -9.79 1.39 11.70
N ALA A 191 -10.01 0.87 12.89
CA ALA A 191 -8.94 0.27 13.69
C ALA A 191 -8.80 -1.23 13.37
N ILE A 192 -7.62 -1.78 13.59
CA ILE A 192 -7.43 -3.23 13.64
C ILE A 192 -8.30 -3.80 14.77
N PRO A 193 -9.09 -4.84 14.51
CA PRO A 193 -9.90 -5.50 15.55
C PRO A 193 -9.06 -5.96 16.73
N ARG A 194 -9.61 -5.84 17.95
CA ARG A 194 -8.87 -6.08 19.20
C ARG A 194 -8.32 -7.50 19.34
N GLU A 195 -8.98 -8.47 18.71
CA GLU A 195 -8.55 -9.86 18.65
C GLU A 195 -7.23 -10.07 17.90
N PHE A 196 -6.83 -9.13 17.04
CA PHE A 196 -5.59 -9.18 16.26
C PHE A 196 -4.51 -8.28 16.89
N SER A 197 -4.02 -8.68 18.06
CA SER A 197 -3.09 -7.87 18.85
C SER A 197 -1.66 -7.80 18.26
N HIS A 198 -1.17 -8.89 17.67
CA HIS A 198 0.13 -8.94 16.98
C HIS A 198 0.10 -8.05 15.74
N LEU A 199 -0.96 -8.16 14.93
CA LEU A 199 -1.18 -7.32 13.75
C LEU A 199 -1.25 -5.82 14.13
N ALA A 200 -1.98 -5.48 15.20
CA ALA A 200 -2.06 -4.10 15.66
C ALA A 200 -0.71 -3.55 16.13
N GLY A 201 0.07 -4.34 16.85
CA GLY A 201 1.42 -3.98 17.28
C GLY A 201 2.39 -3.81 16.11
N TRP A 202 2.34 -4.74 15.16
CA TRP A 202 3.13 -4.70 13.93
C TRP A 202 2.80 -3.47 13.06
N ALA A 203 1.52 -3.17 12.85
CA ALA A 203 1.10 -1.98 12.09
C ALA A 203 1.63 -0.67 12.70
N LYS A 204 1.59 -0.55 14.05
CA LYS A 204 2.17 0.60 14.76
C LYS A 204 3.68 0.73 14.55
N ARG A 205 4.42 -0.40 14.53
CA ARG A 205 5.87 -0.37 14.25
C ARG A 205 6.17 0.18 12.85
N ILE A 206 5.41 -0.24 11.84
CA ILE A 206 5.58 0.28 10.47
C ILE A 206 5.18 1.75 10.38
N GLN A 207 4.09 2.17 11.04
CA GLN A 207 3.68 3.58 11.08
C GLN A 207 4.74 4.50 11.71
N ALA A 208 5.51 3.97 12.66
CA ALA A 208 6.59 4.72 13.33
C ALA A 208 7.89 4.81 12.51
N MET A 209 7.98 4.17 11.36
CA MET A 209 9.11 4.30 10.43
C MET A 209 8.94 5.59 9.62
N GLY A 210 9.68 6.62 9.93
CA GLY A 210 9.77 7.87 9.17
C GLY A 210 8.80 8.93 9.59
#